data_158d5be2fbb1aece43eea1bb39772140
#
_entry.id   158d5be2fbb1aece43eea1bb39772140
#
_cell.length_a   1.000
_cell.length_b   1.000
_cell.length_c   1.000
_cell.angle_alpha   90.00
_cell.angle_beta   90.00
_cell.angle_gamma   90.00
#
_symmetry.space_group_name_H-M   'P 1'
#
loop_
_entity.id
_entity.type
_entity.pdbx_description
1 polymer ?
#
loop_
_entity_poly.entity_id
_entity_poly.type
_entity_poly.pdbx_seq_one_letter_code
_entity_poly.pdbx_strand_id
1 'polypeptide(L)'
;MSRKSKYLLSLSVVLIVAIALFFTTDKNTPKDSSSAAAVGTTTSTVSPAKGEGKILAAFLDVGQADCSLFTLPDGKILLIDAGDRGDGDQLVDYLKKRGIIKIDYLLATHPHSDHIGGMSDVIDSFEIGKIFAPKVASNDLPTSKTYEEFLTSVGKKNLKITKAAAGSTLFEGENYKAECFAPCGSDYDGLNNYSAVVKITYGIHSFLLTGDAEYISEEEMLNAGYNLDCDVLKVGHHGSSSSSSEDFLKKASPKYAVISCGTDNSYGHPHEETLKALKNLKGLDYIFRTDEDKTVTFTADGKTENGITFQTKGTSVTD
;
A
#
# COMPACT_ATOMS: atom_id res chain seq x y z
N MET A 1 2.56 23.41 55.98
CA MET A 1 3.15 24.56 55.28
C MET A 1 3.18 24.24 53.77
N SER A 2 2.38 24.98 53.04
CA SER A 2 2.12 24.81 51.58
C SER A 2 3.23 25.44 50.74
N ARG A 3 3.72 24.70 49.69
CA ARG A 3 4.48 25.33 48.61
C ARG A 3 3.67 25.20 47.32
N LYS A 4 3.14 26.34 46.89
CA LYS A 4 2.52 26.53 45.59
C LYS A 4 3.61 26.58 44.51
N SER A 5 3.52 25.67 43.52
CA SER A 5 4.31 25.76 42.30
C SER A 5 3.51 26.55 41.26
N LYS A 6 4.14 27.59 40.70
CA LYS A 6 3.58 28.45 39.66
C LYS A 6 3.86 27.82 38.29
N TYR A 7 2.83 27.55 37.53
CA TYR A 7 2.96 27.23 36.10
C TYR A 7 2.99 28.51 35.28
N LEU A 8 4.05 28.73 34.53
CA LEU A 8 4.10 29.76 33.50
C LEU A 8 3.42 29.23 32.23
N LEU A 9 2.33 29.92 31.84
CA LEU A 9 1.76 29.79 30.49
C LEU A 9 2.62 30.64 29.54
N SER A 10 3.16 30.02 28.48
CA SER A 10 3.69 30.75 27.34
C SER A 10 2.59 30.88 26.28
N LEU A 11 2.12 32.09 26.06
CA LEU A 11 1.23 32.48 24.96
C LEU A 11 2.05 32.52 23.66
N SER A 12 1.72 31.67 22.69
CA SER A 12 2.21 31.81 21.33
C SER A 12 1.19 32.58 20.51
N VAL A 13 1.61 33.74 20.02
CA VAL A 13 0.83 34.67 19.20
C VAL A 13 0.68 34.10 17.79
N VAL A 14 -0.55 33.89 17.34
CA VAL A 14 -0.88 33.56 15.96
C VAL A 14 -0.99 34.87 15.17
N LEU A 15 -0.08 35.06 14.21
CA LEU A 15 -0.13 36.17 13.27
C LEU A 15 -0.92 35.78 12.02
N ILE A 16 -2.12 36.35 11.88
CA ILE A 16 -2.95 36.23 10.66
C ILE A 16 -2.54 37.35 9.71
N VAL A 17 -1.99 37.00 8.53
CA VAL A 17 -1.82 37.95 7.42
C VAL A 17 -2.84 37.64 6.33
N ALA A 18 -3.79 38.56 6.18
CA ALA A 18 -4.73 38.60 5.06
C ALA A 18 -4.07 39.29 3.88
N ILE A 19 -4.01 38.66 2.71
CA ILE A 19 -3.64 39.29 1.44
C ILE A 19 -4.86 39.36 0.56
N ALA A 20 -5.21 40.61 0.21
CA ALA A 20 -6.33 40.97 -0.65
C ALA A 20 -6.02 40.72 -2.12
N LEU A 21 -7.06 40.31 -2.83
CA LEU A 21 -7.13 40.15 -4.29
C LEU A 21 -6.93 41.48 -5.05
N PHE A 22 -6.12 41.47 -6.07
CA PHE A 22 -6.24 42.41 -7.20
C PHE A 22 -6.40 41.65 -8.50
N PHE A 23 -7.55 41.81 -9.11
CA PHE A 23 -7.81 41.48 -10.51
C PHE A 23 -7.42 42.65 -11.38
N THR A 24 -6.63 42.42 -12.42
CA THR A 24 -6.63 43.28 -13.60
C THR A 24 -6.67 42.42 -14.86
N THR A 25 -7.75 42.64 -15.61
CA THR A 25 -7.92 42.16 -17.00
C THR A 25 -7.14 43.06 -17.95
N ASP A 26 -6.39 42.50 -18.88
CA ASP A 26 -6.16 43.18 -20.14
C ASP A 26 -6.10 42.20 -21.31
N LYS A 27 -6.87 42.55 -22.36
CA LYS A 27 -6.93 41.90 -23.67
C LYS A 27 -5.97 42.62 -24.61
N ASN A 28 -5.13 41.87 -25.33
CA ASN A 28 -4.84 42.18 -26.73
C ASN A 28 -3.96 41.10 -27.37
N THR A 29 -4.46 40.48 -28.43
CA THR A 29 -3.69 39.76 -29.44
C THR A 29 -3.15 40.75 -30.47
N PRO A 30 -1.97 40.48 -31.09
CA PRO A 30 -2.02 40.22 -32.54
C PRO A 30 -1.16 39.02 -32.99
N LYS A 31 -1.59 38.46 -34.12
CA LYS A 31 -0.90 37.47 -34.95
C LYS A 31 0.39 38.03 -35.53
N ASP A 32 1.45 37.23 -35.64
CA ASP A 32 2.09 37.02 -36.95
C ASP A 32 3.02 35.80 -36.97
N SER A 33 3.16 35.26 -38.13
CA SER A 33 3.78 34.02 -38.56
C SER A 33 5.31 34.12 -38.68
N SER A 34 6.05 33.09 -38.30
CA SER A 34 7.23 32.62 -39.05
C SER A 34 7.63 31.21 -38.69
N SER A 35 7.79 30.37 -39.70
CA SER A 35 8.23 28.99 -39.68
C SER A 35 9.69 28.84 -39.25
N ALA A 36 9.95 27.97 -38.26
CA ALA A 36 11.27 27.39 -38.07
C ALA A 36 11.08 25.91 -37.73
N ALA A 37 11.66 25.05 -38.54
CA ALA A 37 11.67 23.63 -38.39
C ALA A 37 12.43 23.26 -37.09
N ALA A 38 11.74 22.72 -36.12
CA ALA A 38 12.35 22.15 -34.92
C ALA A 38 12.46 20.65 -35.10
N VAL A 39 13.69 20.17 -34.99
CA VAL A 39 14.06 18.75 -34.87
C VAL A 39 13.30 18.14 -33.71
N GLY A 40 12.43 17.20 -34.01
CA GLY A 40 11.61 16.53 -33.01
C GLY A 40 12.43 15.58 -32.13
N THR A 41 12.74 16.01 -30.93
CA THR A 41 13.09 15.09 -29.85
C THR A 41 11.78 14.51 -29.36
N THR A 42 11.48 13.28 -29.74
CA THR A 42 10.35 12.51 -29.20
C THR A 42 10.64 12.16 -27.75
N THR A 43 10.26 13.05 -26.85
CA THR A 43 10.08 12.70 -25.43
C THR A 43 8.85 11.80 -25.39
N SER A 44 9.05 10.49 -25.23
CA SER A 44 7.97 9.57 -24.88
C SER A 44 7.41 10.01 -23.54
N THR A 45 6.36 10.81 -23.57
CA THR A 45 5.49 10.99 -22.40
C THR A 45 4.79 9.64 -22.19
N VAL A 46 5.27 8.86 -21.23
CA VAL A 46 4.55 7.68 -20.73
C VAL A 46 3.30 8.25 -20.05
N SER A 47 2.20 8.32 -20.80
CA SER A 47 0.88 8.54 -20.19
C SER A 47 0.68 7.49 -19.11
N PRO A 48 0.09 7.85 -17.95
CA PRO A 48 -0.31 6.85 -16.97
C PRO A 48 -1.13 5.81 -17.72
N ALA A 49 -0.75 4.53 -17.58
CA ALA A 49 -1.44 3.45 -18.25
C ALA A 49 -2.92 3.58 -17.87
N LYS A 50 -3.78 3.98 -18.83
CA LYS A 50 -5.22 3.80 -18.66
C LYS A 50 -5.39 2.34 -18.31
N GLY A 51 -6.04 2.06 -17.18
CA GLY A 51 -6.41 0.70 -16.83
C GLY A 51 -7.27 0.17 -17.98
N GLU A 52 -6.64 -0.55 -18.91
CA GLU A 52 -7.30 -1.03 -20.14
C GLU A 52 -8.32 -2.15 -19.85
N GLY A 53 -9.10 -1.98 -18.75
CA GLY A 53 -9.98 -3.02 -18.25
C GLY A 53 -9.20 -4.20 -17.66
N LYS A 54 -8.03 -3.97 -17.07
CA LYS A 54 -7.20 -4.96 -16.40
C LYS A 54 -6.73 -4.44 -15.06
N ILE A 55 -6.46 -5.34 -14.12
CA ILE A 55 -5.65 -5.02 -12.94
C ILE A 55 -4.17 -5.25 -13.28
N LEU A 56 -3.32 -4.28 -12.93
CA LEU A 56 -1.90 -4.52 -12.76
C LEU A 56 -1.60 -4.44 -11.26
N ALA A 57 -1.03 -5.51 -10.71
CA ALA A 57 -0.66 -5.63 -9.31
C ALA A 57 0.87 -5.83 -9.22
N ALA A 58 1.60 -4.81 -8.78
CA ALA A 58 3.04 -4.88 -8.61
C ALA A 58 3.40 -4.97 -7.13
N PHE A 59 4.05 -6.06 -6.74
CA PHE A 59 4.68 -6.24 -5.44
C PHE A 59 6.12 -5.75 -5.57
N LEU A 60 6.38 -4.59 -4.98
CA LEU A 60 7.62 -3.86 -5.22
C LEU A 60 8.77 -4.42 -4.38
N ASP A 61 9.95 -4.53 -4.99
CA ASP A 61 11.18 -4.77 -4.24
C ASP A 61 11.59 -3.46 -3.54
N VAL A 62 11.34 -3.41 -2.25
CA VAL A 62 11.66 -2.31 -1.33
C VAL A 62 12.56 -2.81 -0.18
N GLY A 63 13.31 -3.90 -0.39
CA GLY A 63 14.10 -4.54 0.65
C GLY A 63 13.24 -5.30 1.66
N GLN A 64 13.61 -5.24 2.95
CA GLN A 64 12.88 -5.95 4.04
C GLN A 64 11.69 -5.12 4.50
N ALA A 65 10.71 -4.94 3.61
CA ALA A 65 9.55 -4.09 3.81
C ALA A 65 8.42 -4.46 2.83
N ASP A 66 7.23 -3.90 3.01
CA ASP A 66 6.08 -4.09 2.13
C ASP A 66 5.74 -2.83 1.34
N CYS A 67 5.52 -3.01 0.05
CA CYS A 67 4.91 -2.01 -0.82
C CYS A 67 4.23 -2.69 -2.01
N SER A 68 2.92 -2.48 -2.18
CA SER A 68 2.17 -3.04 -3.29
C SER A 68 1.41 -1.95 -4.05
N LEU A 69 1.65 -1.89 -5.35
CA LEU A 69 1.06 -0.89 -6.24
C LEU A 69 0.06 -1.54 -7.19
N PHE A 70 -1.19 -1.09 -7.16
CA PHE A 70 -2.24 -1.55 -8.07
C PHE A 70 -2.68 -0.42 -9.01
N THR A 71 -2.71 -0.72 -10.31
CA THR A 71 -3.52 0.04 -11.26
C THR A 71 -4.82 -0.71 -11.46
N LEU A 72 -5.94 -0.08 -11.07
CA LEU A 72 -7.28 -0.66 -11.15
C LEU A 72 -7.83 -0.57 -12.58
N PRO A 73 -8.87 -1.34 -12.93
CA PRO A 73 -9.39 -1.41 -14.30
C PRO A 73 -9.84 -0.08 -14.89
N ASP A 74 -10.25 0.87 -14.03
CA ASP A 74 -10.66 2.23 -14.40
C ASP A 74 -9.50 3.24 -14.38
N GLY A 75 -8.27 2.77 -14.15
CA GLY A 75 -7.06 3.58 -14.10
C GLY A 75 -6.77 4.23 -12.76
N LYS A 76 -7.59 4.00 -11.73
CA LYS A 76 -7.29 4.46 -10.38
C LYS A 76 -6.08 3.73 -9.79
N ILE A 77 -5.36 4.42 -8.94
CA ILE A 77 -4.17 3.92 -8.28
C ILE A 77 -4.48 3.60 -6.82
N LEU A 78 -4.15 2.36 -6.42
CA LEU A 78 -4.11 1.94 -5.04
C LEU A 78 -2.67 1.64 -4.66
N LEU A 79 -2.20 2.24 -3.58
CA LEU A 79 -0.93 1.92 -2.94
C LEU A 79 -1.21 1.31 -1.56
N ILE A 80 -0.67 0.14 -1.32
CA ILE A 80 -0.75 -0.58 -0.03
C ILE A 80 0.66 -0.64 0.52
N ASP A 81 0.86 -0.04 1.68
CA ASP A 81 2.14 0.17 2.34
C ASP A 81 3.15 0.96 1.48
N ALA A 82 4.26 1.37 2.05
CA ALA A 82 5.18 2.32 1.42
C ALA A 82 6.66 2.08 1.79
N GLY A 83 7.03 0.84 2.06
CA GLY A 83 8.41 0.50 2.41
C GLY A 83 8.84 0.94 3.80
N ASP A 84 10.14 0.84 4.08
CA ASP A 84 10.71 1.23 5.35
C ASP A 84 11.09 2.71 5.37
N ARG A 85 11.46 3.15 6.57
CA ARG A 85 11.92 4.52 6.79
C ARG A 85 13.23 4.80 6.04
N GLY A 86 13.21 5.81 5.19
CA GLY A 86 14.34 6.16 4.32
C GLY A 86 14.12 5.80 2.85
N ASP A 87 13.15 4.95 2.54
CA ASP A 87 12.83 4.55 1.16
C ASP A 87 11.86 5.53 0.47
N GLY A 88 11.26 6.46 1.24
CA GLY A 88 10.19 7.33 0.77
C GLY A 88 10.54 8.14 -0.49
N ASP A 89 11.73 8.77 -0.53
CA ASP A 89 12.18 9.54 -1.69
C ASP A 89 12.32 8.65 -2.95
N GLN A 90 12.86 7.44 -2.78
CA GLN A 90 13.04 6.48 -3.88
C GLN A 90 11.69 5.97 -4.39
N LEU A 91 10.77 5.68 -3.47
CA LEU A 91 9.40 5.29 -3.82
C LEU A 91 8.66 6.42 -4.56
N VAL A 92 8.78 7.66 -4.09
CA VAL A 92 8.21 8.83 -4.75
C VAL A 92 8.76 8.98 -6.17
N ASP A 93 10.06 8.85 -6.35
CA ASP A 93 10.69 8.90 -7.68
C ASP A 93 10.25 7.74 -8.58
N TYR A 94 10.14 6.53 -8.03
CA TYR A 94 9.64 5.36 -8.75
C TYR A 94 8.21 5.58 -9.26
N LEU A 95 7.31 6.12 -8.42
CA LEU A 95 5.92 6.41 -8.78
C LEU A 95 5.83 7.55 -9.81
N LYS A 96 6.61 8.63 -9.64
CA LYS A 96 6.67 9.75 -10.60
C LYS A 96 7.17 9.33 -11.99
N LYS A 97 8.20 8.46 -12.05
CA LYS A 97 8.72 7.91 -13.31
C LYS A 97 7.66 7.10 -14.08
N ARG A 98 6.65 6.58 -13.40
CA ARG A 98 5.48 5.90 -13.99
C ARG A 98 4.33 6.83 -14.35
N GLY A 99 4.52 8.14 -14.22
CA GLY A 99 3.50 9.14 -14.54
C GLY A 99 2.37 9.21 -13.53
N ILE A 100 2.53 8.62 -12.35
CA ILE A 100 1.54 8.71 -11.27
C ILE A 100 1.61 10.13 -10.69
N ILE A 101 0.47 10.80 -10.66
CA ILE A 101 0.30 12.15 -10.08
C ILE A 101 -0.68 12.13 -8.91
N LYS A 102 -1.49 11.08 -8.84
CA LYS A 102 -2.52 10.88 -7.82
C LYS A 102 -2.54 9.43 -7.35
N ILE A 103 -2.72 9.24 -6.06
CA ILE A 103 -3.03 7.96 -5.43
C ILE A 103 -4.47 8.03 -4.96
N ASP A 104 -5.37 7.31 -5.64
CA ASP A 104 -6.80 7.36 -5.33
C ASP A 104 -7.12 6.71 -4.00
N TYR A 105 -6.39 5.64 -3.68
CA TYR A 105 -6.50 4.87 -2.45
C TYR A 105 -5.12 4.58 -1.87
N LEU A 106 -4.88 5.01 -0.64
CA LEU A 106 -3.68 4.72 0.14
C LEU A 106 -4.09 3.88 1.34
N LEU A 107 -3.52 2.69 1.50
CA LEU A 107 -3.79 1.80 2.62
C LEU A 107 -2.52 1.57 3.42
N ALA A 108 -2.55 1.87 4.71
CA ALA A 108 -1.58 1.40 5.68
C ALA A 108 -2.14 0.11 6.30
N THR A 109 -1.44 -1.02 6.15
CA THR A 109 -1.89 -2.28 6.73
C THR A 109 -1.81 -2.24 8.24
N HIS A 110 -0.68 -1.80 8.78
CA HIS A 110 -0.46 -1.58 10.21
C HIS A 110 0.71 -0.60 10.42
N PRO A 111 0.93 -0.07 11.64
CA PRO A 111 1.81 1.08 11.83
C PRO A 111 3.29 0.74 12.10
N HIS A 112 3.83 -0.40 11.67
CA HIS A 112 5.27 -0.65 11.70
C HIS A 112 6.01 0.14 10.62
N SER A 113 7.30 0.44 10.85
CA SER A 113 8.08 1.32 9.97
C SER A 113 8.32 0.75 8.60
N ASP A 114 8.49 -0.55 8.49
CA ASP A 114 8.66 -1.31 7.24
C ASP A 114 7.38 -1.42 6.37
N HIS A 115 6.28 -0.81 6.85
CA HIS A 115 5.01 -0.67 6.11
C HIS A 115 4.64 0.79 5.88
N ILE A 116 4.81 1.65 6.87
CA ILE A 116 4.43 3.07 6.74
C ILE A 116 5.62 4.02 6.58
N GLY A 117 6.83 3.47 6.39
CA GLY A 117 8.07 4.24 6.39
C GLY A 117 8.10 5.39 5.41
N GLY A 118 7.74 5.15 4.17
CA GLY A 118 7.67 6.15 3.10
C GLY A 118 6.32 6.86 2.97
N MET A 119 5.32 6.57 3.84
CA MET A 119 3.96 7.12 3.65
C MET A 119 3.90 8.63 3.79
N SER A 120 4.69 9.24 4.66
CA SER A 120 4.76 10.70 4.79
C SER A 120 5.22 11.35 3.49
N ASP A 121 6.26 10.82 2.86
CA ASP A 121 6.82 11.32 1.61
C ASP A 121 5.84 11.16 0.44
N VAL A 122 5.15 10.02 0.40
CA VAL A 122 4.08 9.76 -0.57
C VAL A 122 2.93 10.76 -0.39
N ILE A 123 2.44 10.94 0.84
CA ILE A 123 1.34 11.88 1.11
C ILE A 123 1.75 13.30 0.75
N ASP A 124 2.97 13.72 1.09
CA ASP A 124 3.45 15.07 0.81
C ASP A 124 3.68 15.32 -0.69
N SER A 125 4.00 14.27 -1.47
CA SER A 125 4.38 14.37 -2.88
C SER A 125 3.22 14.20 -3.88
N PHE A 126 2.14 13.52 -3.51
CA PHE A 126 1.04 13.20 -4.44
C PHE A 126 -0.29 13.80 -4.00
N GLU A 127 -1.24 13.91 -4.94
CA GLU A 127 -2.65 14.05 -4.60
C GLU A 127 -3.15 12.72 -4.02
N ILE A 128 -3.75 12.75 -2.82
CA ILE A 128 -4.30 11.57 -2.16
C ILE A 128 -5.83 11.65 -2.13
N GLY A 129 -6.49 10.60 -2.63
CA GLY A 129 -7.95 10.51 -2.62
C GLY A 129 -8.48 10.11 -1.26
N LYS A 130 -8.31 8.84 -0.87
CA LYS A 130 -8.72 8.31 0.43
C LYS A 130 -7.57 7.57 1.10
N ILE A 131 -7.47 7.72 2.42
CA ILE A 131 -6.53 6.95 3.24
C ILE A 131 -7.33 5.96 4.08
N PHE A 132 -6.85 4.72 4.12
CA PHE A 132 -7.36 3.66 4.96
C PHE A 132 -6.27 3.18 5.91
N ALA A 133 -6.62 2.93 7.16
CA ALA A 133 -5.78 2.27 8.14
C ALA A 133 -6.63 1.59 9.23
N PRO A 134 -6.14 0.56 9.90
CA PRO A 134 -6.81 -0.02 11.05
C PRO A 134 -6.83 0.97 12.21
N LYS A 135 -7.79 0.80 13.11
CA LYS A 135 -7.79 1.53 14.38
C LYS A 135 -7.05 0.70 15.42
N VAL A 136 -5.89 1.17 15.82
CA VAL A 136 -5.12 0.60 16.93
C VAL A 136 -5.73 1.03 18.27
N ALA A 137 -5.71 0.16 19.28
CA ALA A 137 -6.17 0.48 20.63
C ALA A 137 -5.34 1.62 21.24
N SER A 138 -5.93 2.41 22.14
CA SER A 138 -5.27 3.62 22.67
C SER A 138 -4.02 3.32 23.50
N ASN A 139 -3.95 2.15 24.13
CA ASN A 139 -2.81 1.67 24.91
C ASN A 139 -1.68 1.13 24.03
N ASP A 140 -1.98 0.79 22.75
CA ASP A 140 -1.02 0.20 21.81
C ASP A 140 -0.59 1.20 20.72
N LEU A 141 -1.07 2.45 20.80
CA LEU A 141 -0.71 3.48 19.81
C LEU A 141 0.81 3.63 19.73
N PRO A 142 1.38 3.52 18.52
CA PRO A 142 2.82 3.67 18.37
C PRO A 142 3.29 5.06 18.76
N THR A 143 4.44 5.10 19.43
CA THR A 143 5.17 6.34 19.73
C THR A 143 6.37 6.53 18.80
N SER A 144 6.42 5.78 17.71
CA SER A 144 7.48 5.86 16.74
C SER A 144 7.42 7.18 15.96
N LYS A 145 8.59 7.69 15.59
CA LYS A 145 8.70 8.89 14.77
C LYS A 145 8.01 8.71 13.40
N THR A 146 8.11 7.53 12.83
CA THR A 146 7.46 7.18 11.55
C THR A 146 5.93 7.35 11.62
N TYR A 147 5.32 6.88 12.70
CA TYR A 147 3.87 7.02 12.89
C TYR A 147 3.47 8.48 13.11
N GLU A 148 4.27 9.25 13.87
CA GLU A 148 4.06 10.69 14.06
C GLU A 148 4.18 11.46 12.74
N GLU A 149 5.19 11.16 11.92
CA GLU A 149 5.39 11.76 10.59
C GLU A 149 4.22 11.45 9.65
N PHE A 150 3.75 10.20 9.60
CA PHE A 150 2.56 9.80 8.85
C PHE A 150 1.33 10.63 9.25
N LEU A 151 0.99 10.67 10.55
CA LEU A 151 -0.18 11.43 11.03
C LEU A 151 -0.03 12.94 10.78
N THR A 152 1.20 13.46 10.89
CA THR A 152 1.51 14.87 10.62
C THR A 152 1.24 15.23 9.15
N SER A 153 1.66 14.41 8.20
CA SER A 153 1.43 14.63 6.76
C SER A 153 -0.06 14.51 6.40
N VAL A 154 -0.79 13.57 7.01
CA VAL A 154 -2.26 13.48 6.91
C VAL A 154 -2.92 14.78 7.39
N GLY A 155 -2.50 15.29 8.55
CA GLY A 155 -3.03 16.52 9.14
C GLY A 155 -2.71 17.77 8.32
N LYS A 156 -1.47 17.92 7.84
CA LYS A 156 -1.04 19.06 7.01
C LYS A 156 -1.87 19.20 5.73
N LYS A 157 -2.27 18.08 5.13
CA LYS A 157 -3.09 18.06 3.91
C LYS A 157 -4.60 18.04 4.18
N ASN A 158 -5.04 18.18 5.44
CA ASN A 158 -6.45 18.09 5.85
C ASN A 158 -7.14 16.80 5.38
N LEU A 159 -6.39 15.70 5.25
CA LEU A 159 -6.90 14.40 4.89
C LEU A 159 -7.50 13.70 6.12
N LYS A 160 -8.28 12.66 5.89
CA LYS A 160 -8.89 11.84 6.94
C LYS A 160 -8.53 10.39 6.71
N ILE A 161 -8.24 9.67 7.80
CA ILE A 161 -8.07 8.24 7.78
C ILE A 161 -9.43 7.57 7.95
N THR A 162 -9.80 6.74 6.99
CA THR A 162 -10.98 5.89 7.07
C THR A 162 -10.59 4.56 7.71
N LYS A 163 -11.37 4.10 8.68
CA LYS A 163 -11.08 2.84 9.37
C LYS A 163 -11.18 1.65 8.40
N ALA A 164 -10.08 0.90 8.27
CA ALA A 164 -10.08 -0.44 7.71
C ALA A 164 -10.36 -1.45 8.83
N ALA A 165 -11.40 -2.25 8.68
CA ALA A 165 -11.77 -3.28 9.66
C ALA A 165 -12.54 -4.40 8.97
N ALA A 166 -12.54 -5.57 9.60
CA ALA A 166 -13.27 -6.74 9.13
C ALA A 166 -14.72 -6.45 8.75
N GLY A 167 -15.16 -6.98 7.61
CA GLY A 167 -16.50 -6.81 7.08
C GLY A 167 -16.76 -5.49 6.35
N SER A 168 -15.76 -4.61 6.21
CA SER A 168 -15.94 -3.37 5.46
C SER A 168 -15.52 -3.49 3.99
N THR A 169 -16.30 -2.87 3.10
CA THR A 169 -15.87 -2.59 1.73
C THR A 169 -15.12 -1.25 1.74
N LEU A 170 -13.84 -1.27 1.39
CA LEU A 170 -13.01 -0.07 1.37
C LEU A 170 -13.34 0.81 0.16
N PHE A 171 -13.44 0.19 -1.00
CA PHE A 171 -13.84 0.82 -2.26
C PHE A 171 -14.30 -0.23 -3.25
N GLU A 172 -15.04 0.24 -4.27
CA GLU A 172 -15.54 -0.58 -5.36
C GLU A 172 -15.60 0.21 -6.66
N GLY A 173 -15.68 -0.49 -7.77
CA GLY A 173 -15.86 0.06 -9.11
C GLY A 173 -16.54 -0.96 -10.00
N GLU A 174 -16.52 -0.73 -11.32
CA GLU A 174 -17.11 -1.66 -12.25
C GLU A 174 -16.34 -2.99 -12.27
N ASN A 175 -16.99 -4.04 -11.82
CA ASN A 175 -16.48 -5.42 -11.73
C ASN A 175 -15.27 -5.62 -10.78
N TYR A 176 -14.93 -4.65 -9.94
CA TYR A 176 -13.92 -4.83 -8.91
C TYR A 176 -14.36 -4.27 -7.55
N LYS A 177 -13.84 -4.87 -6.49
CA LYS A 177 -14.03 -4.39 -5.11
C LYS A 177 -12.84 -4.75 -4.23
N ALA A 178 -12.63 -3.96 -3.19
CA ALA A 178 -11.68 -4.23 -2.12
C ALA A 178 -12.43 -4.38 -0.79
N GLU A 179 -12.33 -5.55 -0.19
CA GLU A 179 -12.98 -5.92 1.07
C GLU A 179 -11.91 -6.17 2.14
N CYS A 180 -12.17 -5.67 3.34
CA CYS A 180 -11.28 -5.85 4.48
C CYS A 180 -11.80 -7.00 5.35
N PHE A 181 -10.95 -7.98 5.68
CA PHE A 181 -11.29 -9.17 6.45
C PHE A 181 -10.66 -9.20 7.84
N ALA A 182 -9.67 -8.35 8.09
CA ALA A 182 -9.06 -8.12 9.39
C ALA A 182 -8.68 -6.62 9.54
N PRO A 183 -8.48 -6.10 10.77
CA PRO A 183 -8.59 -6.82 12.04
C PRO A 183 -10.04 -7.11 12.42
N CYS A 184 -10.29 -8.29 12.99
CA CYS A 184 -11.61 -8.67 13.53
C CYS A 184 -11.78 -8.19 14.98
N GLY A 185 -10.70 -8.26 15.76
CA GLY A 185 -10.63 -7.78 17.14
C GLY A 185 -10.27 -6.29 17.25
N SER A 186 -9.99 -5.87 18.47
CA SER A 186 -9.64 -4.47 18.76
C SER A 186 -8.57 -4.32 19.86
N ASP A 187 -8.07 -5.40 20.39
CA ASP A 187 -7.11 -5.43 21.49
C ASP A 187 -6.20 -6.66 21.29
N TYR A 188 -5.00 -6.40 20.73
CA TYR A 188 -4.03 -7.42 20.39
C TYR A 188 -2.72 -7.19 21.15
N ASP A 189 -2.01 -8.26 21.44
CA ASP A 189 -0.64 -8.17 21.91
C ASP A 189 0.28 -7.95 20.70
N GLY A 190 0.76 -6.72 20.54
CA GLY A 190 1.57 -6.29 19.39
C GLY A 190 0.77 -5.77 18.20
N LEU A 191 1.48 -5.11 17.28
CA LEU A 191 0.87 -4.34 16.19
C LEU A 191 0.52 -5.17 14.95
N ASN A 192 1.16 -6.33 14.75
CA ASN A 192 0.99 -7.15 13.55
C ASN A 192 -0.46 -7.62 13.36
N ASN A 193 -1.12 -8.04 14.43
CA ASN A 193 -2.51 -8.52 14.37
C ASN A 193 -3.55 -7.40 14.17
N TYR A 194 -3.12 -6.12 14.20
CA TYR A 194 -3.93 -5.01 13.69
C TYR A 194 -3.88 -4.90 12.16
N SER A 195 -3.10 -5.71 11.44
CA SER A 195 -2.98 -5.64 9.98
C SER A 195 -4.33 -5.69 9.28
N ALA A 196 -4.57 -4.70 8.43
CA ALA A 196 -5.71 -4.72 7.52
C ALA A 196 -5.45 -5.78 6.44
N VAL A 197 -6.13 -6.92 6.55
CA VAL A 197 -6.13 -7.95 5.50
C VAL A 197 -7.17 -7.60 4.47
N VAL A 198 -6.73 -7.39 3.22
CA VAL A 198 -7.60 -6.91 2.16
C VAL A 198 -7.62 -7.87 0.98
N LYS A 199 -8.82 -8.23 0.57
CA LYS A 199 -9.06 -8.96 -0.68
C LYS A 199 -9.53 -8.02 -1.77
N ILE A 200 -8.79 -7.97 -2.88
CA ILE A 200 -9.16 -7.25 -4.10
C ILE A 200 -9.68 -8.27 -5.09
N THR A 201 -10.96 -8.16 -5.43
CA THR A 201 -11.61 -9.03 -6.43
C THR A 201 -11.84 -8.24 -7.70
N TYR A 202 -11.51 -8.82 -8.86
CA TYR A 202 -11.81 -8.29 -10.18
C TYR A 202 -12.35 -9.40 -11.09
N GLY A 203 -13.63 -9.35 -11.37
CA GLY A 203 -14.32 -10.44 -12.09
C GLY A 203 -14.11 -11.77 -11.39
N ILE A 204 -13.46 -12.71 -12.08
CA ILE A 204 -13.16 -14.05 -11.52
C ILE A 204 -11.81 -14.13 -10.76
N HIS A 205 -11.00 -13.08 -10.81
CA HIS A 205 -9.68 -13.06 -10.19
C HIS A 205 -9.65 -12.34 -8.85
N SER A 206 -8.76 -12.75 -7.97
CA SER A 206 -8.60 -12.11 -6.67
C SER A 206 -7.17 -12.13 -6.14
N PHE A 207 -6.86 -11.08 -5.37
CA PHE A 207 -5.60 -10.87 -4.68
C PHE A 207 -5.91 -10.72 -3.19
N LEU A 208 -5.22 -11.48 -2.34
CA LEU A 208 -5.33 -11.39 -0.89
C LEU A 208 -4.01 -10.85 -0.32
N LEU A 209 -4.06 -9.67 0.31
CA LEU A 209 -2.91 -9.02 0.91
C LEU A 209 -3.09 -9.02 2.43
N THR A 210 -2.15 -9.62 3.14
CA THR A 210 -2.30 -9.93 4.57
C THR A 210 -1.54 -8.98 5.49
N GLY A 211 -0.71 -8.06 4.94
CA GLY A 211 0.23 -7.31 5.76
C GLY A 211 1.04 -8.28 6.62
N ASP A 212 1.12 -8.01 7.91
CA ASP A 212 1.80 -8.84 8.89
C ASP A 212 0.85 -9.60 9.82
N ALA A 213 -0.40 -9.83 9.38
CA ALA A 213 -1.37 -10.64 10.13
C ALA A 213 -0.75 -11.99 10.54
N GLU A 214 -0.84 -12.31 11.82
CA GLU A 214 -0.31 -13.53 12.42
C GLU A 214 -1.43 -14.52 12.71
N TYR A 215 -1.10 -15.68 13.30
CA TYR A 215 -2.04 -16.78 13.58
C TYR A 215 -3.32 -16.35 14.27
N ILE A 216 -3.27 -15.38 15.18
CA ILE A 216 -4.48 -14.88 15.88
C ILE A 216 -5.44 -14.26 14.87
N SER A 217 -4.95 -13.36 14.03
CA SER A 217 -5.74 -12.71 13.01
C SER A 217 -6.24 -13.71 11.94
N GLU A 218 -5.42 -14.69 11.56
CA GLU A 218 -5.79 -15.75 10.63
C GLU A 218 -6.93 -16.61 11.20
N GLU A 219 -6.83 -17.03 12.48
CA GLU A 219 -7.87 -17.80 13.17
C GLU A 219 -9.19 -17.02 13.27
N GLU A 220 -9.12 -15.74 13.58
CA GLU A 220 -10.30 -14.87 13.63
C GLU A 220 -11.01 -14.81 12.26
N MET A 221 -10.24 -14.64 11.16
CA MET A 221 -10.81 -14.62 9.79
C MET A 221 -11.43 -15.96 9.42
N LEU A 222 -10.80 -17.09 9.77
CA LEU A 222 -11.32 -18.44 9.56
C LEU A 222 -12.62 -18.66 10.33
N ASN A 223 -12.66 -18.27 11.61
CA ASN A 223 -13.83 -18.38 12.47
C ASN A 223 -14.98 -17.48 12.02
N ALA A 224 -14.67 -16.31 11.46
CA ALA A 224 -15.67 -15.41 10.88
C ALA A 224 -16.24 -15.95 9.55
N GLY A 225 -15.63 -16.98 8.95
CA GLY A 225 -16.10 -17.62 7.72
C GLY A 225 -15.90 -16.79 6.47
N TYR A 226 -14.94 -15.88 6.45
CA TYR A 226 -14.63 -15.08 5.25
C TYR A 226 -14.20 -15.96 4.07
N ASN A 227 -14.54 -15.54 2.86
CA ASN A 227 -14.04 -16.17 1.64
C ASN A 227 -12.60 -15.73 1.36
N LEU A 228 -11.63 -16.47 1.91
CA LEU A 228 -10.20 -16.20 1.78
C LEU A 228 -9.60 -16.71 0.46
N ASP A 229 -10.32 -17.55 -0.31
CA ASP A 229 -9.87 -18.11 -1.59
C ASP A 229 -9.35 -17.01 -2.51
N CYS A 230 -8.17 -17.19 -3.11
CA CYS A 230 -7.53 -16.18 -3.93
C CYS A 230 -6.60 -16.77 -5.00
N ASP A 231 -6.39 -16.05 -6.10
CA ASP A 231 -5.40 -16.45 -7.10
C ASP A 231 -3.98 -16.06 -6.64
N VAL A 232 -3.81 -14.87 -6.09
CA VAL A 232 -2.52 -14.34 -5.64
C VAL A 232 -2.59 -14.00 -4.16
N LEU A 233 -1.72 -14.62 -3.38
CA LEU A 233 -1.53 -14.34 -1.95
C LEU A 233 -0.24 -13.54 -1.74
N LYS A 234 -0.32 -12.33 -1.16
CA LYS A 234 0.83 -11.73 -0.49
C LYS A 234 0.96 -12.40 0.87
N VAL A 235 2.02 -13.18 1.03
CA VAL A 235 2.29 -13.97 2.25
C VAL A 235 2.51 -13.05 3.45
N GLY A 236 1.95 -13.43 4.59
CA GLY A 236 1.98 -12.63 5.81
C GLY A 236 3.38 -12.48 6.39
N HIS A 237 3.63 -11.32 6.98
CA HIS A 237 4.80 -11.01 7.81
C HIS A 237 6.13 -11.42 7.16
N HIS A 238 6.30 -11.03 5.89
CA HIS A 238 7.50 -11.31 5.09
C HIS A 238 7.90 -12.79 5.03
N GLY A 239 6.96 -13.70 5.28
CA GLY A 239 7.23 -15.14 5.39
C GLY A 239 7.70 -15.59 6.77
N SER A 240 7.39 -14.83 7.83
CA SER A 240 7.62 -15.25 9.21
C SER A 240 6.86 -16.54 9.54
N SER A 241 7.44 -17.36 10.42
CA SER A 241 6.77 -18.56 10.97
C SER A 241 5.64 -18.24 11.95
N SER A 242 5.41 -16.98 12.31
CA SER A 242 4.25 -16.55 13.12
C SER A 242 2.97 -16.39 12.29
N SER A 243 3.07 -16.49 10.96
CA SER A 243 1.99 -16.29 9.99
C SER A 243 1.87 -17.49 9.05
N SER A 244 0.85 -17.47 8.19
CA SER A 244 0.66 -18.47 7.13
C SER A 244 0.42 -19.87 7.67
N SER A 245 -0.51 -20.00 8.62
CA SER A 245 -0.93 -21.29 9.18
C SER A 245 -1.47 -22.23 8.09
N GLU A 246 -1.32 -23.54 8.30
CA GLU A 246 -1.79 -24.53 7.32
C GLU A 246 -3.28 -24.39 6.99
N ASP A 247 -4.11 -24.09 7.99
CA ASP A 247 -5.56 -23.95 7.79
C ASP A 247 -5.90 -22.67 7.03
N PHE A 248 -5.19 -21.56 7.30
CA PHE A 248 -5.29 -20.34 6.53
C PHE A 248 -4.87 -20.56 5.06
N LEU A 249 -3.71 -21.16 4.85
CA LEU A 249 -3.20 -21.44 3.49
C LEU A 249 -4.14 -22.38 2.71
N LYS A 250 -4.66 -23.43 3.35
CA LYS A 250 -5.66 -24.32 2.73
C LYS A 250 -6.93 -23.58 2.35
N LYS A 251 -7.36 -22.60 3.16
CA LYS A 251 -8.57 -21.81 2.90
C LYS A 251 -8.34 -20.75 1.85
N ALA A 252 -7.15 -20.14 1.83
CA ALA A 252 -6.75 -19.15 0.83
C ALA A 252 -6.47 -19.80 -0.53
N SER A 253 -5.99 -21.03 -0.56
CA SER A 253 -5.79 -21.88 -1.75
C SER A 253 -5.18 -21.14 -2.96
N PRO A 254 -4.13 -20.33 -2.79
CA PRO A 254 -3.60 -19.49 -3.86
C PRO A 254 -2.93 -20.32 -4.97
N LYS A 255 -3.00 -19.81 -6.21
CA LYS A 255 -2.15 -20.29 -7.33
C LYS A 255 -0.74 -19.68 -7.28
N TYR A 256 -0.63 -18.47 -6.78
CA TYR A 256 0.61 -17.70 -6.70
C TYR A 256 0.78 -17.15 -5.29
N ALA A 257 1.97 -17.31 -4.72
CA ALA A 257 2.35 -16.70 -3.44
C ALA A 257 3.49 -15.71 -3.67
N VAL A 258 3.40 -14.52 -3.09
CA VAL A 258 4.44 -13.49 -3.14
C VAL A 258 4.91 -13.20 -1.73
N ILE A 259 6.21 -13.28 -1.52
CA ILE A 259 6.88 -12.93 -0.27
C ILE A 259 7.69 -11.66 -0.51
N SER A 260 7.32 -10.54 0.13
CA SER A 260 8.18 -9.37 0.18
C SER A 260 9.20 -9.56 1.29
N CYS A 261 10.47 -9.59 0.94
CA CYS A 261 11.57 -9.73 1.88
C CYS A 261 12.87 -9.18 1.28
N GLY A 262 13.80 -8.78 2.11
CA GLY A 262 15.09 -8.25 1.69
C GLY A 262 16.17 -9.33 1.65
N THR A 263 17.16 -9.15 0.77
CA THR A 263 18.36 -9.99 0.74
C THR A 263 19.12 -9.84 2.06
N ASP A 264 19.61 -10.96 2.60
CA ASP A 264 20.43 -11.01 3.82
C ASP A 264 19.77 -10.30 5.03
N ASN A 265 18.43 -10.29 5.11
CA ASN A 265 17.72 -9.66 6.21
C ASN A 265 18.02 -10.31 7.56
N SER A 266 18.09 -9.51 8.61
CA SER A 266 18.46 -9.95 9.96
C SER A 266 17.41 -10.81 10.66
N TYR A 267 16.20 -10.90 10.10
CA TYR A 267 15.09 -11.69 10.65
C TYR A 267 15.14 -13.15 10.20
N GLY A 268 15.90 -13.44 9.14
CA GLY A 268 15.94 -14.76 8.50
C GLY A 268 14.68 -15.06 7.68
N HIS A 269 13.94 -14.04 7.30
CA HIS A 269 12.74 -14.18 6.46
C HIS A 269 13.10 -14.43 4.98
N PRO A 270 12.33 -15.27 4.27
CA PRO A 270 11.25 -16.13 4.80
C PRO A 270 11.79 -17.32 5.60
N HIS A 271 11.10 -17.68 6.69
CA HIS A 271 11.46 -18.84 7.49
C HIS A 271 11.22 -20.15 6.72
N GLU A 272 12.01 -21.17 7.06
CA GLU A 272 11.96 -22.48 6.38
C GLU A 272 10.59 -23.16 6.58
N GLU A 273 9.96 -22.97 7.74
CA GLU A 273 8.64 -23.47 8.07
C GLU A 273 7.58 -22.94 7.11
N THR A 274 7.59 -21.63 6.85
CA THR A 274 6.66 -20.98 5.93
C THR A 274 6.89 -21.45 4.49
N LEU A 275 8.15 -21.51 4.04
CA LEU A 275 8.48 -22.02 2.72
C LEU A 275 8.04 -23.49 2.56
N LYS A 276 8.19 -24.32 3.60
CA LYS A 276 7.74 -25.70 3.60
C LYS A 276 6.21 -25.81 3.54
N ALA A 277 5.50 -24.99 4.31
CA ALA A 277 4.04 -24.95 4.28
C ALA A 277 3.53 -24.58 2.87
N LEU A 278 4.10 -23.56 2.26
CA LEU A 278 3.77 -23.14 0.90
C LEU A 278 4.10 -24.23 -0.13
N LYS A 279 5.30 -24.83 -0.09
CA LYS A 279 5.70 -25.91 -1.02
C LYS A 279 4.79 -27.15 -0.93
N ASN A 280 4.21 -27.40 0.22
CA ASN A 280 3.29 -28.54 0.45
C ASN A 280 1.83 -28.20 0.08
N LEU A 281 1.53 -26.95 -0.22
CA LEU A 281 0.17 -26.53 -0.56
C LEU A 281 -0.21 -27.02 -1.96
N LYS A 282 -1.31 -27.77 -2.03
CA LYS A 282 -1.82 -28.26 -3.31
C LYS A 282 -2.42 -27.12 -4.14
N GLY A 283 -2.06 -27.04 -5.40
CA GLY A 283 -2.58 -26.03 -6.32
C GLY A 283 -1.76 -24.73 -6.36
N LEU A 284 -0.74 -24.61 -5.52
CA LEU A 284 0.21 -23.51 -5.62
C LEU A 284 1.21 -23.79 -6.75
N ASP A 285 1.22 -22.95 -7.78
CA ASP A 285 2.08 -23.11 -8.96
C ASP A 285 3.46 -22.47 -8.75
N TYR A 286 3.50 -21.26 -8.13
CA TYR A 286 4.71 -20.46 -7.96
C TYR A 286 4.77 -19.76 -6.61
N ILE A 287 6.00 -19.72 -6.07
CA ILE A 287 6.37 -18.87 -4.92
C ILE A 287 7.37 -17.85 -5.44
N PHE A 288 7.03 -16.57 -5.38
CA PHE A 288 7.90 -15.46 -5.72
C PHE A 288 8.45 -14.81 -4.45
N ARG A 289 9.69 -14.33 -4.52
CA ARG A 289 10.36 -13.61 -3.44
C ARG A 289 10.98 -12.34 -4.01
N THR A 290 10.72 -11.19 -3.39
CA THR A 290 11.26 -9.92 -3.91
C THR A 290 12.78 -9.82 -3.82
N ASP A 291 13.43 -10.49 -2.88
CA ASP A 291 14.89 -10.56 -2.78
C ASP A 291 15.53 -11.36 -3.94
N GLU A 292 14.83 -12.35 -4.50
CA GLU A 292 15.28 -13.17 -5.62
C GLU A 292 14.72 -12.71 -6.98
N ASP A 293 13.40 -12.38 -7.00
CA ASP A 293 12.65 -12.09 -8.23
C ASP A 293 12.52 -10.59 -8.52
N LYS A 294 13.00 -9.73 -7.61
CA LYS A 294 12.82 -8.28 -7.68
C LYS A 294 11.33 -7.93 -7.70
N THR A 295 10.95 -6.79 -8.22
CA THR A 295 9.54 -6.43 -8.36
C THR A 295 8.80 -7.47 -9.20
N VAL A 296 7.73 -8.03 -8.64
CA VAL A 296 6.84 -9.02 -9.28
C VAL A 296 5.54 -8.34 -9.67
N THR A 297 5.19 -8.39 -10.95
CA THR A 297 3.97 -7.73 -11.45
C THR A 297 3.03 -8.77 -12.04
N PHE A 298 1.78 -8.77 -11.60
CA PHE A 298 0.68 -9.53 -12.16
C PHE A 298 -0.23 -8.64 -13.01
N THR A 299 -0.73 -9.22 -14.10
CA THR A 299 -1.79 -8.61 -14.91
C THR A 299 -2.99 -9.57 -14.91
N ALA A 300 -4.16 -9.08 -14.52
CA ALA A 300 -5.40 -9.86 -14.50
C ALA A 300 -6.46 -9.24 -15.42
N ASP A 301 -7.08 -10.05 -16.28
CA ASP A 301 -8.15 -9.61 -17.21
C ASP A 301 -9.55 -9.65 -16.59
N GLY A 302 -9.72 -10.31 -15.44
CA GLY A 302 -10.98 -10.47 -14.74
C GLY A 302 -12.00 -11.39 -15.43
N LYS A 303 -11.64 -12.08 -16.51
CA LYS A 303 -12.61 -12.74 -17.40
C LYS A 303 -12.32 -14.20 -17.69
N THR A 304 -11.05 -14.56 -17.83
CA THR A 304 -10.66 -15.91 -18.28
C THR A 304 -9.83 -16.62 -17.23
N GLU A 305 -10.01 -17.93 -17.06
CA GLU A 305 -9.27 -18.72 -16.05
C GLU A 305 -7.74 -18.59 -16.18
N ASN A 306 -7.23 -18.42 -17.40
CA ASN A 306 -5.82 -18.18 -17.68
C ASN A 306 -5.50 -16.68 -17.86
N GLY A 307 -6.38 -15.79 -17.40
CA GLY A 307 -6.28 -14.36 -17.58
C GLY A 307 -5.32 -13.67 -16.60
N ILE A 308 -4.66 -14.43 -15.72
CA ILE A 308 -3.56 -13.92 -14.88
C ILE A 308 -2.23 -14.27 -15.54
N THR A 309 -1.44 -13.25 -15.79
CA THR A 309 -0.03 -13.38 -16.22
C THR A 309 0.89 -12.64 -15.27
N PHE A 310 2.15 -13.00 -15.23
CA PHE A 310 3.12 -12.34 -14.36
C PHE A 310 4.43 -12.01 -15.07
N GLN A 311 5.17 -11.08 -14.51
CA GLN A 311 6.53 -10.69 -14.88
C GLN A 311 7.36 -10.53 -13.61
N THR A 312 8.59 -11.02 -13.64
CA THR A 312 9.58 -10.86 -12.58
C THR A 312 10.76 -10.00 -13.07
N LYS A 313 11.70 -9.70 -12.19
CA LYS A 313 12.88 -8.86 -12.47
C LYS A 313 12.47 -7.43 -12.89
N GLY A 314 11.33 -6.95 -12.44
CA GLY A 314 10.98 -5.55 -12.55
C GLY A 314 11.95 -4.66 -11.77
N THR A 315 11.93 -3.36 -12.07
CA THR A 315 12.82 -2.39 -11.39
C THR A 315 12.56 -2.40 -9.89
N SER A 316 13.60 -2.55 -9.10
CA SER A 316 13.58 -2.32 -7.66
C SER A 316 13.33 -0.83 -7.37
N VAL A 317 12.76 -0.53 -6.22
CA VAL A 317 12.60 0.85 -5.74
C VAL A 317 13.90 1.35 -5.13
N THR A 318 14.66 0.44 -4.53
CA THR A 318 15.87 0.73 -3.73
C THR A 318 17.20 0.62 -4.50
N ASP A 319 17.17 0.28 -5.80
CA ASP A 319 18.37 0.19 -6.66
C ASP A 319 18.77 1.52 -7.30
#